data_f29de619807d0126199affd1212ab01c
#
_entry.id   f29de619807d0126199affd1212ab01c
#
_cell.length_a   1.000
_cell.length_b   1.000
_cell.length_c   1.000
_cell.angle_alpha   90.00
_cell.angle_beta   90.00
_cell.angle_gamma   90.00
#
_symmetry.space_group_name_H-M   'P 1'
#
loop_
_entity.id
_entity.type
_entity.pdbx_description
1 polymer ?
#
loop_
_entity_poly.entity_id
_entity_poly.type
_entity_poly.pdbx_seq_one_letter_code
_entity_poly.pdbx_strand_id
1 'polypeptide(L)'
;MGTEYTAFTRVLRNLGHDVTHFELWDRGAYQDFRALNLALLDAVDAVQPDILLAIPLHYEIWNETLYRVRGKGKVVTVCWTTDDSWKYREVSRFVGKAYDVMTTTYPNMVPRYHADGIRNVVLTQWAADSGCLQAPVEAGKCLYGVSFVGTAHGNRPKVVAKLRGAGIDIQCFGYGWPRGPVAARDIPRIINKSLISLNFCNSKGGKQIKARTFEIPGAGGFLLTELAPGLERFYQPGREAVVFRDTKDLVAKIRHYLQHPKERDAVAEAGFQRTRLDHTYERRLEEVLAHALEAAEKGENSVLPVMAERDFGQAVAAYSANAYHMWFARLLESTCRMIWGPKRGIRAARRIVYEFSWRFMKKKTYTASGWPGKMFPTV
;
A
#
# COMPACT_ATOMS: atom_id res chain seq x y z
N MET A 1 8.60 -0.73 9.52
CA MET A 1 7.69 -0.73 8.35
C MET A 1 7.70 -2.04 7.55
N GLY A 2 8.52 -3.00 7.89
CA GLY A 2 8.75 -4.22 7.12
C GLY A 2 7.73 -5.36 7.24
N THR A 3 6.61 -5.20 7.93
CA THR A 3 5.73 -6.33 8.26
C THR A 3 4.52 -6.48 7.33
N GLU A 4 4.11 -5.46 6.61
CA GLU A 4 2.94 -5.55 5.72
C GLU A 4 3.21 -6.37 4.46
N TYR A 5 4.47 -6.42 3.99
CA TYR A 5 4.84 -7.14 2.77
C TYR A 5 5.54 -8.48 3.03
N THR A 6 5.86 -8.82 4.26
CA THR A 6 6.21 -10.20 4.64
C THR A 6 5.03 -11.15 4.40
N ALA A 7 3.79 -10.64 4.43
CA ALA A 7 2.62 -11.40 4.02
C ALA A 7 2.72 -11.86 2.56
N PHE A 8 3.09 -10.97 1.62
CA PHE A 8 3.24 -11.32 0.21
C PHE A 8 4.28 -12.41 -0.01
N THR A 9 5.48 -12.26 0.57
CA THR A 9 6.55 -13.25 0.45
C THR A 9 6.13 -14.62 0.98
N ARG A 10 5.47 -14.65 2.14
CA ARG A 10 4.97 -15.87 2.74
C ARG A 10 3.88 -16.51 1.89
N VAL A 11 2.90 -15.73 1.45
CA VAL A 11 1.78 -16.21 0.62
C VAL A 11 2.30 -16.79 -0.68
N LEU A 12 3.20 -16.11 -1.38
CA LEU A 12 3.79 -16.62 -2.61
C LEU A 12 4.52 -17.95 -2.40
N ARG A 13 5.28 -18.08 -1.30
CA ARG A 13 5.92 -19.37 -0.95
C ARG A 13 4.90 -20.46 -0.65
N ASN A 14 3.82 -20.14 0.05
CA ASN A 14 2.72 -21.08 0.32
C ASN A 14 2.02 -21.55 -0.95
N LEU A 15 1.99 -20.71 -2.00
CA LEU A 15 1.49 -21.05 -3.33
C LEU A 15 2.48 -21.88 -4.16
N GLY A 16 3.65 -22.20 -3.61
CA GLY A 16 4.66 -23.05 -4.26
C GLY A 16 5.68 -22.29 -5.10
N HIS A 17 5.71 -20.96 -5.04
CA HIS A 17 6.71 -20.17 -5.76
C HIS A 17 8.04 -20.13 -5.01
N ASP A 18 9.14 -20.15 -5.74
CA ASP A 18 10.46 -19.78 -5.21
C ASP A 18 10.55 -18.26 -5.15
N VAL A 19 10.78 -17.71 -3.96
CA VAL A 19 10.68 -16.26 -3.72
C VAL A 19 11.96 -15.71 -3.12
N THR A 20 12.63 -14.87 -3.89
CA THR A 20 13.73 -14.03 -3.42
C THR A 20 13.20 -12.64 -3.07
N HIS A 21 13.44 -12.19 -1.84
CA HIS A 21 13.05 -10.86 -1.40
C HIS A 21 14.17 -9.85 -1.71
N PHE A 22 13.80 -8.74 -2.36
CA PHE A 22 14.67 -7.59 -2.59
C PHE A 22 14.14 -6.37 -1.81
N GLU A 23 14.99 -5.81 -0.93
CA GLU A 23 14.60 -4.69 -0.07
C GLU A 23 14.66 -3.35 -0.84
N LEU A 24 13.53 -2.65 -0.89
CA LEU A 24 13.41 -1.34 -1.55
C LEU A 24 13.34 -0.15 -0.58
N TRP A 25 13.04 -0.39 0.69
CA TRP A 25 12.59 0.66 1.60
C TRP A 25 13.51 0.91 2.78
N ASP A 26 14.47 0.02 3.01
CA ASP A 26 15.49 0.25 4.03
C ASP A 26 16.49 1.31 3.53
N ARG A 27 16.39 2.47 4.13
CA ARG A 27 17.24 3.62 3.78
C ARG A 27 18.72 3.42 4.09
N GLY A 28 19.06 2.42 4.87
CA GLY A 28 20.43 2.04 5.20
C GLY A 28 21.00 0.94 4.30
N ALA A 29 20.18 0.26 3.53
CA ALA A 29 20.59 -0.88 2.71
C ALA A 29 21.46 -0.48 1.52
N TYR A 30 21.28 0.74 0.98
CA TYR A 30 21.99 1.22 -0.21
C TYR A 30 22.57 2.62 0.00
N GLN A 31 23.76 2.85 -0.56
CA GLN A 31 24.43 4.14 -0.48
C GLN A 31 23.63 5.25 -1.16
N ASP A 32 23.03 4.93 -2.31
CA ASP A 32 22.21 5.84 -3.10
C ASP A 32 21.26 5.05 -4.02
N PHE A 33 20.40 5.75 -4.77
CA PHE A 33 19.48 5.13 -5.74
C PHE A 33 20.22 4.43 -6.89
N ARG A 34 21.44 4.83 -7.22
CA ARG A 34 22.27 4.13 -8.22
C ARG A 34 22.65 2.75 -7.70
N ALA A 35 23.17 2.69 -6.47
CA ALA A 35 23.52 1.41 -5.83
C ALA A 35 22.31 0.48 -5.73
N LEU A 36 21.12 1.02 -5.38
CA LEU A 36 19.88 0.25 -5.34
C LEU A 36 19.52 -0.33 -6.71
N ASN A 37 19.54 0.50 -7.76
CA ASN A 37 19.12 0.08 -9.10
C ASN A 37 20.12 -0.89 -9.76
N LEU A 38 21.41 -0.76 -9.49
CA LEU A 38 22.43 -1.73 -9.90
C LEU A 38 22.23 -3.06 -9.15
N ALA A 39 22.09 -3.03 -7.82
CA ALA A 39 21.85 -4.23 -7.02
C ALA A 39 20.56 -4.96 -7.42
N LEU A 40 19.52 -4.24 -7.86
CA LEU A 40 18.31 -4.87 -8.39
C LEU A 40 18.59 -5.64 -9.69
N LEU A 41 19.40 -5.08 -10.59
CA LEU A 41 19.80 -5.78 -11.82
C LEU A 41 20.69 -7.00 -11.54
N ASP A 42 21.64 -6.86 -10.60
CA ASP A 42 22.49 -7.95 -10.16
C ASP A 42 21.65 -9.08 -9.56
N ALA A 43 20.65 -8.75 -8.74
CA ALA A 43 19.72 -9.74 -8.18
C ALA A 43 18.88 -10.43 -9.26
N VAL A 44 18.38 -9.69 -10.25
CA VAL A 44 17.65 -10.27 -11.40
C VAL A 44 18.56 -11.20 -12.19
N ASP A 45 19.84 -10.84 -12.40
CA ASP A 45 20.80 -11.67 -13.11
C ASP A 45 21.16 -12.95 -12.34
N ALA A 46 21.30 -12.85 -11.03
CA ALA A 46 21.63 -14.01 -10.19
C ALA A 46 20.46 -14.99 -10.03
N VAL A 47 19.23 -14.46 -9.89
CA VAL A 47 18.02 -15.26 -9.63
C VAL A 47 17.35 -15.73 -10.91
N GLN A 48 17.44 -14.95 -12.00
CA GLN A 48 16.72 -15.20 -13.27
C GLN A 48 15.22 -15.47 -13.06
N PRO A 49 14.49 -14.56 -12.38
CA PRO A 49 13.10 -14.80 -12.02
C PRO A 49 12.17 -14.76 -13.25
N ASP A 50 11.06 -15.51 -13.21
CA ASP A 50 9.99 -15.39 -14.21
C ASP A 50 9.23 -14.08 -14.03
N ILE A 51 9.03 -13.66 -12.77
CA ILE A 51 8.27 -12.46 -12.42
C ILE A 51 9.05 -11.59 -11.43
N LEU A 52 9.16 -10.30 -11.74
CA LEU A 52 9.59 -9.24 -10.83
C LEU A 52 8.35 -8.50 -10.30
N LEU A 53 7.86 -8.88 -9.11
CA LEU A 53 6.76 -8.19 -8.44
C LEU A 53 7.29 -7.06 -7.57
N ALA A 54 7.05 -5.81 -7.97
CA ALA A 54 7.51 -4.62 -7.28
C ALA A 54 6.37 -3.87 -6.59
N ILE A 55 6.65 -3.35 -5.38
CA ILE A 55 5.73 -2.50 -4.59
C ILE A 55 6.45 -1.19 -4.27
N PRO A 56 6.69 -0.31 -5.26
CA PRO A 56 7.43 0.93 -5.05
C PRO A 56 6.59 1.96 -4.29
N LEU A 57 7.26 2.78 -3.48
CA LEU A 57 6.59 3.89 -2.81
C LEU A 57 6.47 5.11 -3.73
N HIS A 58 7.56 5.48 -4.44
CA HIS A 58 7.61 6.66 -5.31
C HIS A 58 8.53 6.48 -6.52
N TYR A 59 9.86 6.69 -6.35
CA TYR A 59 10.86 6.80 -7.42
C TYR A 59 12.10 5.93 -7.15
N GLU A 60 11.95 4.90 -6.34
CA GLU A 60 13.05 4.00 -5.93
C GLU A 60 13.63 3.24 -7.13
N ILE A 61 12.75 2.70 -7.96
CA ILE A 61 13.14 1.98 -9.19
C ILE A 61 13.04 2.94 -10.37
N TRP A 62 14.14 3.06 -11.11
CA TRP A 62 14.15 3.87 -12.33
C TRP A 62 13.44 3.16 -13.48
N ASN A 63 12.78 3.94 -14.33
CA ASN A 63 12.19 3.40 -15.55
C ASN A 63 13.24 2.70 -16.42
N GLU A 64 14.47 3.23 -16.48
CA GLU A 64 15.60 2.65 -17.21
C GLU A 64 15.95 1.25 -16.68
N THR A 65 15.90 1.04 -15.37
CA THR A 65 16.15 -0.27 -14.75
C THR A 65 15.11 -1.29 -15.22
N LEU A 66 13.84 -0.92 -15.23
CA LEU A 66 12.76 -1.78 -15.73
C LEU A 66 12.89 -2.07 -17.24
N TYR A 67 13.27 -1.06 -18.04
CA TYR A 67 13.54 -1.28 -19.46
C TYR A 67 14.72 -2.21 -19.69
N ARG A 68 15.75 -2.14 -18.81
CA ARG A 68 16.89 -3.04 -18.88
C ARG A 68 16.50 -4.47 -18.47
N VAL A 69 15.70 -4.65 -17.41
CA VAL A 69 15.16 -5.95 -17.01
C VAL A 69 14.37 -6.58 -18.17
N ARG A 70 13.49 -5.83 -18.80
CA ARG A 70 12.71 -6.30 -19.95
C ARG A 70 13.61 -6.64 -21.15
N GLY A 71 14.67 -5.89 -21.40
CA GLY A 71 15.65 -6.16 -22.46
C GLY A 71 16.38 -7.50 -22.32
N LYS A 72 16.29 -8.16 -21.15
CA LYS A 72 16.80 -9.52 -20.91
C LYS A 72 15.84 -10.61 -21.40
N GLY A 73 14.61 -10.28 -21.76
CA GLY A 73 13.71 -11.07 -22.60
C GLY A 73 12.84 -12.11 -21.90
N LYS A 74 12.98 -12.36 -20.59
CA LYS A 74 12.25 -13.45 -19.91
C LYS A 74 11.46 -13.00 -18.68
N VAL A 75 11.78 -11.85 -18.09
CA VAL A 75 11.23 -11.43 -16.82
C VAL A 75 9.99 -10.56 -17.02
N VAL A 76 8.86 -10.99 -16.49
CA VAL A 76 7.62 -10.19 -16.48
C VAL A 76 7.63 -9.23 -15.29
N THR A 77 7.49 -7.95 -15.53
CA THR A 77 7.52 -6.93 -14.48
C THR A 77 6.10 -6.54 -14.06
N VAL A 78 5.77 -6.73 -12.78
CA VAL A 78 4.47 -6.44 -12.19
C VAL A 78 4.60 -5.35 -11.14
N CYS A 79 3.80 -4.30 -11.21
CA CYS A 79 3.73 -3.27 -10.18
C CYS A 79 2.46 -3.40 -9.35
N TRP A 80 2.61 -3.71 -8.07
CA TRP A 80 1.51 -3.59 -7.12
C TRP A 80 1.41 -2.15 -6.63
N THR A 81 0.40 -1.41 -7.12
CA THR A 81 0.23 -0.02 -6.73
C THR A 81 -0.47 0.13 -5.39
N THR A 82 -0.14 1.21 -4.71
CA THR A 82 -0.80 1.61 -3.46
C THR A 82 -1.36 3.03 -3.61
N ASP A 83 -2.54 3.30 -3.02
CA ASP A 83 -3.11 4.65 -2.93
C ASP A 83 -3.29 5.39 -4.27
N ASP A 84 -3.65 4.71 -5.35
CA ASP A 84 -3.84 5.30 -6.69
C ASP A 84 -4.89 6.43 -6.76
N SER A 85 -5.72 6.57 -5.76
CA SER A 85 -6.63 7.71 -5.65
C SER A 85 -5.92 9.07 -5.76
N TRP A 86 -4.66 9.14 -5.37
CA TRP A 86 -3.83 10.35 -5.50
C TRP A 86 -2.47 10.05 -6.13
N LYS A 87 -1.86 8.88 -5.88
CA LYS A 87 -0.58 8.49 -6.48
C LYS A 87 -0.67 8.30 -7.99
N TYR A 88 -1.83 7.94 -8.54
CA TYR A 88 -1.98 7.85 -9.99
C TYR A 88 -1.43 9.09 -10.70
N ARG A 89 -1.89 10.28 -10.27
CA ARG A 89 -1.45 11.54 -10.86
C ARG A 89 0.02 11.85 -10.65
N GLU A 90 0.54 11.47 -9.49
CA GLU A 90 1.91 11.81 -9.07
C GLU A 90 2.93 10.76 -9.54
N VAL A 91 2.59 9.47 -9.59
CA VAL A 91 3.51 8.34 -9.81
C VAL A 91 3.03 7.42 -10.93
N SER A 92 1.92 6.71 -10.74
CA SER A 92 1.57 5.51 -11.51
C SER A 92 1.46 5.77 -13.01
N ARG A 93 0.91 6.89 -13.43
CA ARG A 93 0.84 7.31 -14.84
C ARG A 93 2.20 7.48 -15.52
N PHE A 94 3.26 7.77 -14.75
CA PHE A 94 4.61 8.01 -15.28
C PHE A 94 5.49 6.78 -15.30
N VAL A 95 5.24 5.84 -14.38
CA VAL A 95 5.98 4.58 -14.31
C VAL A 95 5.25 3.43 -15.02
N GLY A 96 3.94 3.52 -15.21
CA GLY A 96 3.11 2.42 -15.69
C GLY A 96 3.53 1.83 -17.04
N LYS A 97 4.11 2.63 -17.94
CA LYS A 97 4.68 2.15 -19.22
C LYS A 97 6.04 1.44 -19.06
N ALA A 98 6.61 1.46 -17.86
CA ALA A 98 7.84 0.74 -17.57
C ALA A 98 7.58 -0.67 -17.03
N TYR A 99 6.37 -0.97 -16.58
CA TYR A 99 5.96 -2.30 -16.16
C TYR A 99 5.16 -3.02 -17.23
N ASP A 100 5.22 -4.35 -17.24
CA ASP A 100 4.40 -5.18 -18.11
C ASP A 100 2.98 -5.23 -17.64
N VAL A 101 2.77 -5.27 -16.33
CA VAL A 101 1.45 -5.27 -15.68
C VAL A 101 1.42 -4.27 -14.54
N MET A 102 0.38 -3.45 -14.50
CA MET A 102 0.05 -2.59 -13.36
C MET A 102 -1.13 -3.17 -12.60
N THR A 103 -1.15 -3.04 -11.28
CA THR A 103 -2.37 -3.30 -10.51
C THR A 103 -2.98 -2.00 -10.00
N THR A 104 -4.27 -1.98 -9.75
CA THR A 104 -4.93 -0.90 -9.01
C THR A 104 -6.06 -1.44 -8.15
N THR A 105 -6.28 -0.82 -6.98
CA THR A 105 -7.43 -1.15 -6.11
C THR A 105 -8.63 -0.23 -6.36
N TYR A 106 -8.54 0.64 -7.36
CA TYR A 106 -9.54 1.68 -7.66
C TYR A 106 -10.16 1.48 -9.03
N PRO A 107 -11.43 1.03 -9.13
CA PRO A 107 -12.09 0.78 -10.42
C PRO A 107 -12.09 2.00 -11.35
N ASN A 108 -12.24 3.19 -10.80
CA ASN A 108 -12.25 4.44 -11.55
C ASN A 108 -10.87 4.87 -12.09
N MET A 109 -9.79 4.18 -11.71
CA MET A 109 -8.46 4.42 -12.26
C MET A 109 -8.18 3.61 -13.52
N VAL A 110 -8.80 2.44 -13.70
CA VAL A 110 -8.59 1.59 -14.88
C VAL A 110 -8.80 2.37 -16.21
N PRO A 111 -9.91 3.11 -16.42
CA PRO A 111 -10.08 3.91 -17.63
C PRO A 111 -9.01 4.99 -17.81
N ARG A 112 -8.47 5.53 -16.71
CA ARG A 112 -7.39 6.53 -16.77
C ARG A 112 -6.06 5.93 -17.20
N TYR A 113 -5.74 4.72 -16.72
CA TYR A 113 -4.57 3.98 -17.19
C TYR A 113 -4.65 3.74 -18.70
N HIS A 114 -5.81 3.28 -19.19
CA HIS A 114 -6.02 3.05 -20.61
C HIS A 114 -5.90 4.34 -21.43
N ALA A 115 -6.48 5.45 -20.96
CA ALA A 115 -6.35 6.76 -21.61
C ALA A 115 -4.89 7.27 -21.68
N ASP A 116 -4.07 6.96 -20.68
CA ASP A 116 -2.63 7.26 -20.69
C ASP A 116 -1.81 6.21 -21.50
N GLY A 117 -2.47 5.22 -22.13
CA GLY A 117 -1.86 4.18 -22.97
C GLY A 117 -1.17 3.07 -22.20
N ILE A 118 -1.57 2.87 -20.94
CA ILE A 118 -1.16 1.74 -20.10
C ILE A 118 -2.28 0.71 -20.19
N ARG A 119 -2.11 -0.33 -20.98
CA ARG A 119 -3.20 -1.25 -21.36
C ARG A 119 -3.36 -2.39 -20.36
N ASN A 120 -2.26 -2.96 -19.89
CA ASN A 120 -2.22 -4.10 -18.97
C ASN A 120 -2.42 -3.64 -17.52
N VAL A 121 -3.67 -3.55 -17.08
CA VAL A 121 -4.03 -3.09 -15.73
C VAL A 121 -5.01 -4.08 -15.09
N VAL A 122 -4.58 -4.70 -14.00
CA VAL A 122 -5.41 -5.61 -13.20
C VAL A 122 -6.09 -4.83 -12.08
N LEU A 123 -7.42 -4.86 -12.07
CA LEU A 123 -8.19 -4.38 -10.93
C LEU A 123 -8.19 -5.45 -9.84
N THR A 124 -7.42 -5.22 -8.79
CA THR A 124 -7.33 -6.09 -7.61
C THR A 124 -7.82 -5.37 -6.35
N GLN A 125 -7.56 -5.92 -5.17
CA GLN A 125 -7.91 -5.29 -3.90
C GLN A 125 -6.98 -5.77 -2.78
N TRP A 126 -6.95 -5.03 -1.68
CA TRP A 126 -6.41 -5.51 -0.41
C TRP A 126 -7.12 -6.78 0.02
N ALA A 127 -6.49 -7.55 0.90
CA ALA A 127 -7.02 -8.80 1.41
C ALA A 127 -6.57 -9.05 2.85
N ALA A 128 -7.08 -10.11 3.46
CA ALA A 128 -6.56 -10.64 4.71
C ALA A 128 -5.34 -11.52 4.45
N ASP A 129 -4.42 -11.50 5.38
CA ASP A 129 -3.31 -12.44 5.42
C ASP A 129 -3.80 -13.78 6.01
N SER A 130 -3.67 -14.86 5.24
CA SER A 130 -4.10 -16.20 5.68
C SER A 130 -3.45 -16.65 6.99
N GLY A 131 -2.20 -16.28 7.22
CA GLY A 131 -1.50 -16.56 8.49
C GLY A 131 -2.00 -15.76 9.69
N CYS A 132 -2.87 -14.78 9.45
CA CYS A 132 -3.51 -13.98 10.49
C CYS A 132 -5.00 -14.31 10.69
N LEU A 133 -5.53 -15.30 9.96
CA LEU A 133 -6.91 -15.73 10.10
C LEU A 133 -7.15 -16.35 11.48
N GLN A 134 -8.16 -15.86 12.16
CA GLN A 134 -8.59 -16.33 13.47
C GLN A 134 -10.11 -16.43 13.50
N ALA A 135 -10.63 -17.56 13.95
CA ALA A 135 -12.06 -17.70 14.17
C ALA A 135 -12.58 -16.65 15.17
N PRO A 136 -13.78 -16.11 14.95
CA PRO A 136 -14.37 -15.16 15.90
C PRO A 136 -14.49 -15.76 17.31
N VAL A 137 -14.37 -14.89 18.31
CA VAL A 137 -14.68 -15.26 19.68
C VAL A 137 -16.02 -14.67 20.08
N GLU A 138 -16.75 -15.41 20.91
CA GLU A 138 -18.03 -14.97 21.48
C GLU A 138 -17.85 -13.63 22.22
N ALA A 139 -18.87 -12.82 22.19
CA ALA A 139 -18.88 -11.50 22.81
C ALA A 139 -18.42 -11.52 24.29
N GLY A 140 -18.84 -12.52 25.06
CA GLY A 140 -18.46 -12.66 26.47
C GLY A 140 -16.98 -12.93 26.71
N LYS A 141 -16.20 -13.29 25.69
CA LYS A 141 -14.77 -13.55 25.77
C LYS A 141 -13.92 -12.37 25.24
N CYS A 142 -14.56 -11.28 24.80
CA CYS A 142 -13.88 -10.08 24.34
C CYS A 142 -13.34 -9.26 25.53
N LEU A 143 -12.19 -8.61 25.30
CA LEU A 143 -11.50 -7.78 26.32
C LEU A 143 -11.79 -6.29 26.13
N TYR A 144 -12.09 -5.86 24.90
CA TYR A 144 -12.34 -4.48 24.55
C TYR A 144 -13.77 -4.32 24.04
N GLY A 145 -14.48 -3.29 24.53
CA GLY A 145 -15.81 -2.95 23.99
C GLY A 145 -15.71 -2.46 22.55
N VAL A 146 -14.96 -1.40 22.33
CA VAL A 146 -14.72 -0.84 21.00
C VAL A 146 -13.23 -0.61 20.80
N SER A 147 -12.68 -1.05 19.68
CA SER A 147 -11.28 -0.80 19.33
C SER A 147 -11.14 -0.10 17.98
N PHE A 148 -10.05 0.65 17.84
CA PHE A 148 -9.54 1.17 16.58
C PHE A 148 -8.03 0.97 16.49
N VAL A 149 -7.57 0.30 15.45
CA VAL A 149 -6.14 0.12 15.17
C VAL A 149 -5.76 0.87 13.90
N GLY A 150 -5.03 1.96 14.05
CA GLY A 150 -4.58 2.82 12.94
C GLY A 150 -4.07 4.17 13.42
N THR A 151 -3.43 4.93 12.53
CA THR A 151 -2.84 6.24 12.86
C THR A 151 -3.91 7.30 13.15
N ALA A 152 -3.63 8.20 14.11
CA ALA A 152 -4.46 9.37 14.43
C ALA A 152 -4.23 10.47 13.39
N HIS A 153 -4.88 10.37 12.24
CA HIS A 153 -4.78 11.39 11.19
C HIS A 153 -6.16 11.84 10.67
N GLY A 154 -6.19 12.98 9.98
CA GLY A 154 -7.42 13.55 9.42
C GLY A 154 -8.47 13.86 10.49
N ASN A 155 -9.71 13.42 10.29
CA ASN A 155 -10.81 13.63 11.20
C ASN A 155 -10.95 12.58 12.33
N ARG A 156 -10.13 11.50 12.30
CA ARG A 156 -10.22 10.39 13.27
C ARG A 156 -10.16 10.83 14.73
N PRO A 157 -9.22 11.70 15.16
CA PRO A 157 -9.20 12.20 16.54
C PRO A 157 -10.47 12.91 16.95
N LYS A 158 -11.08 13.70 16.04
CA LYS A 158 -12.34 14.41 16.31
C LYS A 158 -13.51 13.45 16.46
N VAL A 159 -13.57 12.39 15.63
CA VAL A 159 -14.61 11.36 15.74
C VAL A 159 -14.45 10.58 17.04
N VAL A 160 -13.23 10.16 17.38
CA VAL A 160 -12.96 9.45 18.66
C VAL A 160 -13.32 10.31 19.87
N ALA A 161 -13.02 11.60 19.84
CA ALA A 161 -13.43 12.53 20.91
C ALA A 161 -14.95 12.60 21.07
N LYS A 162 -15.70 12.63 19.96
CA LYS A 162 -17.18 12.61 19.98
C LYS A 162 -17.72 11.27 20.52
N LEU A 163 -17.11 10.14 20.18
CA LEU A 163 -17.50 8.83 20.75
C LEU A 163 -17.31 8.80 22.26
N ARG A 164 -16.18 9.27 22.76
CA ARG A 164 -15.92 9.38 24.20
C ARG A 164 -16.88 10.32 24.90
N GLY A 165 -17.20 11.47 24.28
CA GLY A 165 -18.22 12.40 24.78
C GLY A 165 -19.63 11.81 24.81
N ALA A 166 -19.91 10.80 23.97
CA ALA A 166 -21.14 10.03 23.97
C ALA A 166 -21.15 8.84 24.96
N GLY A 167 -20.12 8.73 25.82
CA GLY A 167 -19.98 7.67 26.80
C GLY A 167 -19.47 6.34 26.26
N ILE A 168 -18.90 6.31 25.05
CA ILE A 168 -18.33 5.09 24.45
C ILE A 168 -16.86 4.98 24.82
N ASP A 169 -16.50 3.91 25.54
CA ASP A 169 -15.09 3.55 25.81
C ASP A 169 -14.48 2.93 24.56
N ILE A 170 -13.68 3.72 23.84
CA ILE A 170 -12.94 3.28 22.67
C ILE A 170 -11.44 3.22 22.93
N GLN A 171 -10.86 2.05 22.67
CA GLN A 171 -9.43 1.78 22.78
C GLN A 171 -8.76 2.02 21.41
N CYS A 172 -7.88 3.03 21.34
CA CYS A 172 -7.20 3.41 20.11
C CYS A 172 -5.72 3.03 20.16
N PHE A 173 -5.23 2.32 19.14
CA PHE A 173 -3.85 1.87 18.97
C PHE A 173 -3.28 2.42 17.66
N GLY A 174 -2.01 2.84 17.69
CA GLY A 174 -1.31 3.37 16.53
C GLY A 174 -0.65 4.71 16.78
N TYR A 175 0.08 5.22 15.79
CA TYR A 175 0.77 6.50 15.90
C TYR A 175 -0.19 7.66 16.16
N GLY A 176 0.17 8.52 17.12
CA GLY A 176 -0.61 9.71 17.50
C GLY A 176 -1.72 9.43 18.52
N TRP A 177 -1.92 8.19 18.98
CA TRP A 177 -2.79 7.83 20.10
C TRP A 177 -1.98 7.64 21.38
N PRO A 178 -2.59 7.85 22.58
CA PRO A 178 -1.88 7.69 23.87
C PRO A 178 -1.27 6.30 24.09
N ARG A 179 -1.93 5.24 23.61
CA ARG A 179 -1.41 3.86 23.70
C ARG A 179 -0.24 3.57 22.77
N GLY A 180 0.02 4.47 21.79
CA GLY A 180 1.08 4.31 20.82
C GLY A 180 0.86 3.18 19.80
N PRO A 181 1.87 2.91 18.97
CA PRO A 181 1.84 1.82 18.00
C PRO A 181 1.97 0.47 18.69
N VAL A 182 1.36 -0.55 18.09
CA VAL A 182 1.49 -1.96 18.49
C VAL A 182 2.25 -2.73 17.41
N ALA A 183 2.89 -3.83 17.79
CA ALA A 183 3.55 -4.70 16.83
C ALA A 183 2.52 -5.31 15.86
N ALA A 184 2.87 -5.48 14.60
CA ALA A 184 1.95 -5.99 13.58
C ALA A 184 1.37 -7.36 13.96
N ARG A 185 2.18 -8.24 14.55
CA ARG A 185 1.77 -9.56 15.04
C ARG A 185 0.69 -9.52 16.13
N ASP A 186 0.54 -8.41 16.85
CA ASP A 186 -0.44 -8.25 17.93
C ASP A 186 -1.77 -7.68 17.45
N ILE A 187 -1.80 -7.12 16.24
CA ILE A 187 -3.00 -6.48 15.66
C ILE A 187 -4.16 -7.47 15.52
N PRO A 188 -3.97 -8.70 14.95
CA PRO A 188 -5.06 -9.67 14.85
C PRO A 188 -5.66 -10.04 16.21
N ARG A 189 -4.84 -10.17 17.24
CA ARG A 189 -5.30 -10.46 18.60
C ARG A 189 -6.13 -9.32 19.19
N ILE A 190 -5.74 -8.06 19.00
CA ILE A 190 -6.53 -6.90 19.45
C ILE A 190 -7.90 -6.90 18.77
N ILE A 191 -7.93 -7.12 17.48
CA ILE A 191 -9.15 -7.19 16.67
C ILE A 191 -10.04 -8.34 17.17
N ASN A 192 -9.49 -9.55 17.28
CA ASN A 192 -10.22 -10.73 17.70
C ASN A 192 -10.85 -10.58 19.11
N LYS A 193 -10.16 -9.89 20.01
CA LYS A 193 -10.60 -9.65 21.39
C LYS A 193 -11.40 -8.35 21.57
N SER A 194 -11.94 -7.78 20.50
CA SER A 194 -12.80 -6.59 20.52
C SER A 194 -14.23 -6.94 20.15
N LEU A 195 -15.20 -6.47 20.94
CA LEU A 195 -16.61 -6.59 20.58
C LEU A 195 -16.87 -5.90 19.23
N ILE A 196 -16.33 -4.70 19.06
CA ILE A 196 -16.46 -3.91 17.82
C ILE A 196 -15.10 -3.39 17.41
N SER A 197 -14.69 -3.65 16.17
CA SER A 197 -13.49 -3.09 15.55
C SER A 197 -13.89 -2.06 14.51
N LEU A 198 -13.46 -0.80 14.72
CA LEU A 198 -13.77 0.31 13.82
C LEU A 198 -12.80 0.37 12.65
N ASN A 199 -13.33 0.70 11.47
CA ASN A 199 -12.54 1.07 10.30
C ASN A 199 -12.99 2.41 9.73
N PHE A 200 -12.02 3.31 9.46
CA PHE A 200 -12.25 4.60 8.79
C PHE A 200 -11.70 4.55 7.37
N CYS A 201 -12.54 4.91 6.42
CA CYS A 201 -12.24 4.86 4.99
C CYS A 201 -11.65 6.17 4.43
N ASN A 202 -11.46 7.20 5.26
CA ASN A 202 -10.94 8.50 4.84
C ASN A 202 -9.51 8.41 4.29
N SER A 203 -9.26 9.06 3.17
CA SER A 203 -7.97 9.15 2.48
C SER A 203 -7.85 10.48 1.74
N LYS A 204 -6.65 10.83 1.25
CA LYS A 204 -6.39 12.03 0.42
C LYS A 204 -7.15 11.99 -0.90
N GLY A 205 -7.84 11.06 -1.31
CA GLY A 205 -8.65 10.99 -2.54
C GLY A 205 -10.12 10.71 -2.29
N GLY A 206 -10.59 10.85 -1.03
CA GLY A 206 -11.96 10.54 -0.63
C GLY A 206 -12.07 9.28 0.20
N LYS A 207 -13.27 8.72 0.30
CA LYS A 207 -13.51 7.47 1.03
C LYS A 207 -13.10 6.27 0.18
N GLN A 208 -12.36 5.33 0.77
CA GLN A 208 -11.75 4.21 0.07
C GLN A 208 -11.75 2.95 0.91
N ILE A 209 -11.88 1.79 0.25
CA ILE A 209 -11.66 0.50 0.88
C ILE A 209 -10.19 0.38 1.27
N LYS A 210 -9.92 0.02 2.52
CA LYS A 210 -8.59 -0.12 3.09
C LYS A 210 -8.30 -1.59 3.42
N ALA A 211 -7.02 -1.94 3.59
CA ALA A 211 -6.62 -3.29 4.03
C ALA A 211 -7.37 -3.73 5.29
N ARG A 212 -7.58 -2.80 6.22
CA ARG A 212 -8.32 -3.05 7.48
C ARG A 212 -9.75 -3.54 7.27
N THR A 213 -10.36 -3.26 6.12
CA THR A 213 -11.70 -3.78 5.74
C THR A 213 -11.70 -5.31 5.66
N PHE A 214 -10.58 -5.92 5.28
CA PHE A 214 -10.41 -7.37 5.16
C PHE A 214 -9.71 -7.98 6.39
N GLU A 215 -8.77 -7.25 6.97
CA GLU A 215 -8.00 -7.71 8.13
C GLU A 215 -8.88 -7.88 9.37
N ILE A 216 -9.89 -7.00 9.55
CA ILE A 216 -10.79 -7.11 10.72
C ILE A 216 -11.59 -8.40 10.67
N PRO A 217 -12.38 -8.70 9.64
CA PRO A 217 -13.10 -9.96 9.58
C PRO A 217 -12.17 -11.18 9.51
N GLY A 218 -11.04 -11.08 8.79
CA GLY A 218 -10.02 -12.13 8.74
C GLY A 218 -9.46 -12.52 10.10
N ALA A 219 -9.29 -11.56 11.00
CA ALA A 219 -8.90 -11.79 12.38
C ALA A 219 -10.10 -12.18 13.29
N GLY A 220 -11.27 -12.50 12.75
CA GLY A 220 -12.48 -12.84 13.49
C GLY A 220 -13.13 -11.67 14.21
N GLY A 221 -12.83 -10.45 13.83
CA GLY A 221 -13.40 -9.25 14.41
C GLY A 221 -14.72 -8.83 13.76
N PHE A 222 -15.60 -8.22 14.56
CA PHE A 222 -16.79 -7.55 14.04
C PHE A 222 -16.39 -6.24 13.35
N LEU A 223 -16.59 -6.16 12.03
CA LEU A 223 -16.25 -4.99 11.24
C LEU A 223 -17.36 -3.94 11.28
N LEU A 224 -17.12 -2.81 11.95
CA LEU A 224 -17.92 -1.59 11.81
C LEU A 224 -17.14 -0.56 11.00
N THR A 225 -17.49 -0.40 9.74
CA THR A 225 -16.71 0.40 8.78
C THR A 225 -17.45 1.64 8.30
N GLU A 226 -16.69 2.70 8.02
CA GLU A 226 -17.23 3.85 7.30
C GLU A 226 -17.67 3.45 5.89
N LEU A 227 -18.78 4.01 5.40
CA LEU A 227 -19.26 3.78 4.04
C LEU A 227 -18.18 4.17 3.02
N ALA A 228 -17.79 3.22 2.18
CA ALA A 228 -16.91 3.45 1.04
C ALA A 228 -17.55 2.90 -0.24
N PRO A 229 -17.39 3.58 -1.39
CA PRO A 229 -17.93 3.08 -2.67
C PRO A 229 -17.37 1.69 -3.01
N GLY A 230 -18.26 0.78 -3.44
CA GLY A 230 -17.90 -0.56 -3.87
C GLY A 230 -17.70 -1.57 -2.74
N LEU A 231 -17.99 -1.21 -1.48
CA LEU A 231 -17.89 -2.17 -0.36
C LEU A 231 -18.81 -3.38 -0.55
N GLU A 232 -19.98 -3.16 -1.11
CA GLU A 232 -20.98 -4.19 -1.42
C GLU A 232 -20.51 -5.29 -2.38
N ARG A 233 -19.41 -5.05 -3.09
CA ARG A 233 -18.76 -6.05 -3.95
C ARG A 233 -18.00 -7.11 -3.14
N PHE A 234 -17.67 -6.81 -1.90
CA PHE A 234 -16.85 -7.64 -1.02
C PHE A 234 -17.64 -8.21 0.15
N TYR A 235 -18.49 -7.41 0.76
CA TYR A 235 -19.28 -7.80 1.92
C TYR A 235 -20.73 -7.38 1.75
N GLN A 236 -21.64 -8.21 2.23
CA GLN A 236 -23.06 -7.88 2.32
C GLN A 236 -23.28 -7.00 3.56
N PRO A 237 -23.63 -5.68 3.40
CA PRO A 237 -23.88 -4.80 4.51
C PRO A 237 -25.02 -5.28 5.42
N GLY A 238 -24.81 -5.24 6.73
CA GLY A 238 -25.76 -5.69 7.74
C GLY A 238 -25.65 -7.18 8.07
N ARG A 239 -25.00 -8.00 7.23
CA ARG A 239 -24.81 -9.43 7.45
C ARG A 239 -23.35 -9.81 7.66
N GLU A 240 -22.43 -9.35 6.81
CA GLU A 240 -21.00 -9.70 6.82
C GLU A 240 -20.12 -8.55 7.32
N ALA A 241 -20.65 -7.34 7.28
CA ALA A 241 -20.04 -6.12 7.82
C ALA A 241 -21.12 -5.11 8.14
N VAL A 242 -20.88 -4.23 9.11
CA VAL A 242 -21.80 -3.13 9.45
C VAL A 242 -21.20 -1.82 8.97
N VAL A 243 -22.02 -1.01 8.30
CA VAL A 243 -21.61 0.25 7.68
C VAL A 243 -22.18 1.44 8.42
N PHE A 244 -21.37 2.44 8.71
CA PHE A 244 -21.85 3.73 9.22
C PHE A 244 -21.60 4.86 8.24
N ARG A 245 -22.48 5.88 8.24
CA ARG A 245 -22.45 7.03 7.30
C ARG A 245 -21.88 8.29 7.92
N ASP A 246 -22.19 8.51 9.19
CA ASP A 246 -21.78 9.67 9.96
C ASP A 246 -21.57 9.31 11.45
N THR A 247 -21.17 10.29 12.26
CA THR A 247 -20.88 10.06 13.68
C THR A 247 -22.13 9.71 14.49
N LYS A 248 -23.31 10.23 14.13
CA LYS A 248 -24.59 9.91 14.82
C LYS A 248 -24.97 8.47 14.59
N ASP A 249 -24.92 8.04 13.34
CA ASP A 249 -25.17 6.65 12.92
C ASP A 249 -24.15 5.68 13.57
N LEU A 250 -22.87 6.10 13.63
CA LEU A 250 -21.80 5.34 14.30
C LEU A 250 -22.12 5.10 15.79
N VAL A 251 -22.50 6.15 16.54
CA VAL A 251 -22.87 6.04 17.95
C VAL A 251 -24.05 5.09 18.14
N ALA A 252 -25.10 5.23 17.31
CA ALA A 252 -26.28 4.38 17.38
C ALA A 252 -25.93 2.89 17.17
N LYS A 253 -25.15 2.59 16.14
CA LYS A 253 -24.71 1.22 15.82
C LYS A 253 -23.79 0.63 16.90
N ILE A 254 -22.87 1.40 17.44
CA ILE A 254 -22.04 0.92 18.55
C ILE A 254 -22.92 0.53 19.74
N ARG A 255 -23.84 1.40 20.14
CA ARG A 255 -24.76 1.09 21.27
C ARG A 255 -25.62 -0.14 21.01
N HIS A 256 -26.14 -0.26 19.80
CA HIS A 256 -26.95 -1.42 19.40
C HIS A 256 -26.16 -2.72 19.55
N TYR A 257 -25.00 -2.85 18.92
CA TYR A 257 -24.24 -4.10 18.93
C TYR A 257 -23.55 -4.41 20.27
N LEU A 258 -23.31 -3.42 21.13
CA LEU A 258 -22.90 -3.66 22.51
C LEU A 258 -24.03 -4.28 23.36
N GLN A 259 -25.30 -4.00 23.04
CA GLN A 259 -26.48 -4.53 23.71
C GLN A 259 -27.01 -5.83 23.09
N HIS A 260 -26.60 -6.16 21.84
CA HIS A 260 -27.06 -7.32 21.09
C HIS A 260 -25.91 -8.25 20.73
N PRO A 261 -25.27 -8.93 21.72
CA PRO A 261 -24.07 -9.73 21.49
C PRO A 261 -24.27 -10.88 20.51
N LYS A 262 -25.45 -11.50 20.45
CA LYS A 262 -25.75 -12.58 19.50
C LYS A 262 -25.78 -12.09 18.05
N GLU A 263 -26.35 -10.90 17.80
CA GLU A 263 -26.33 -10.30 16.46
C GLU A 263 -24.90 -9.92 16.06
N ARG A 264 -24.12 -9.38 17.01
CA ARG A 264 -22.71 -9.08 16.80
C ARG A 264 -21.94 -10.34 16.41
N ASP A 265 -22.11 -11.44 17.14
CA ASP A 265 -21.40 -12.69 16.89
C ASP A 265 -21.76 -13.28 15.51
N ALA A 266 -23.04 -13.22 15.12
CA ALA A 266 -23.49 -13.66 13.80
C ALA A 266 -22.83 -12.87 12.66
N VAL A 267 -22.72 -11.54 12.79
CA VAL A 267 -22.05 -10.70 11.77
C VAL A 267 -20.56 -10.97 11.72
N ALA A 268 -19.90 -11.14 12.88
CA ALA A 268 -18.47 -11.44 12.91
C ALA A 268 -18.17 -12.80 12.26
N GLU A 269 -18.99 -13.82 12.51
CA GLU A 269 -18.86 -15.15 11.91
C GLU A 269 -19.07 -15.08 10.39
N ALA A 270 -20.15 -14.43 9.93
CA ALA A 270 -20.41 -14.29 8.49
C ALA A 270 -19.30 -13.54 7.76
N GLY A 271 -18.79 -12.45 8.35
CA GLY A 271 -17.68 -11.68 7.80
C GLY A 271 -16.37 -12.48 7.75
N PHE A 272 -16.09 -13.27 8.79
CA PHE A 272 -14.93 -14.17 8.83
C PHE A 272 -15.00 -15.24 7.73
N GLN A 273 -16.13 -15.93 7.61
CA GLN A 273 -16.31 -16.98 6.59
C GLN A 273 -16.16 -16.41 5.18
N ARG A 274 -16.80 -15.25 4.91
CA ARG A 274 -16.64 -14.55 3.64
C ARG A 274 -15.18 -14.21 3.34
N THR A 275 -14.47 -13.67 4.33
CA THR A 275 -13.06 -13.25 4.16
C THR A 275 -12.16 -14.45 3.91
N ARG A 276 -12.30 -15.50 4.69
CA ARG A 276 -11.51 -16.74 4.58
C ARG A 276 -11.65 -17.40 3.22
N LEU A 277 -12.86 -17.38 2.66
CA LEU A 277 -13.15 -18.02 1.36
C LEU A 277 -12.70 -17.17 0.18
N ASP A 278 -12.95 -15.85 0.20
CA ASP A 278 -12.87 -15.03 -1.01
C ASP A 278 -11.88 -13.86 -0.95
N HIS A 279 -11.41 -13.50 0.25
CA HIS A 279 -10.67 -12.25 0.42
C HIS A 279 -9.33 -12.44 1.12
N THR A 280 -8.55 -13.46 0.70
CA THR A 280 -7.17 -13.68 1.13
C THR A 280 -6.15 -13.20 0.08
N TYR A 281 -4.94 -12.92 0.51
CA TYR A 281 -3.86 -12.54 -0.42
C TYR A 281 -3.48 -13.64 -1.38
N GLU A 282 -3.66 -14.92 -1.03
CA GLU A 282 -3.46 -16.04 -1.94
C GLU A 282 -4.29 -15.85 -3.21
N ARG A 283 -5.60 -15.65 -3.05
CA ARG A 283 -6.50 -15.44 -4.21
C ARG A 283 -6.12 -14.21 -5.03
N ARG A 284 -5.74 -13.11 -4.38
CA ARG A 284 -5.36 -11.88 -5.10
C ARG A 284 -4.07 -12.04 -5.89
N LEU A 285 -3.08 -12.72 -5.30
CA LEU A 285 -1.79 -12.92 -5.96
C LEU A 285 -1.91 -13.94 -7.08
N GLU A 286 -2.63 -15.06 -6.90
CA GLU A 286 -2.91 -16.00 -7.98
C GLU A 286 -3.54 -15.31 -9.20
N GLU A 287 -4.58 -14.49 -9.00
CA GLU A 287 -5.23 -13.72 -10.07
C GLU A 287 -4.26 -12.79 -10.80
N VAL A 288 -3.43 -12.05 -10.04
CA VAL A 288 -2.47 -11.08 -10.62
C VAL A 288 -1.34 -11.80 -11.35
N LEU A 289 -0.79 -12.87 -10.79
CA LEU A 289 0.30 -13.63 -11.41
C LEU A 289 -0.17 -14.38 -12.66
N ALA A 290 -1.35 -15.01 -12.62
CA ALA A 290 -1.93 -15.66 -13.78
C ALA A 290 -2.13 -14.68 -14.94
N HIS A 291 -2.68 -13.50 -14.66
CA HIS A 291 -2.83 -12.44 -15.67
C HIS A 291 -1.48 -11.99 -16.23
N ALA A 292 -0.44 -11.87 -15.38
CA ALA A 292 0.89 -11.46 -15.81
C ALA A 292 1.54 -12.47 -16.77
N LEU A 293 1.42 -13.76 -16.48
CA LEU A 293 1.93 -14.83 -17.33
C LEU A 293 1.15 -14.91 -18.64
N GLU A 294 -0.17 -14.84 -18.61
CA GLU A 294 -1.03 -14.83 -19.81
C GLU A 294 -0.70 -13.66 -20.75
N ALA A 295 -0.50 -12.47 -20.19
CA ALA A 295 -0.13 -11.29 -20.96
C ALA A 295 1.26 -11.42 -21.62
N ALA A 296 2.20 -12.10 -20.95
CA ALA A 296 3.51 -12.40 -21.49
C ALA A 296 3.43 -13.42 -22.65
N GLU A 297 2.66 -14.49 -22.48
CA GLU A 297 2.44 -15.51 -23.52
C GLU A 297 1.79 -14.94 -24.78
N LYS A 298 0.85 -14.03 -24.63
CA LYS A 298 0.19 -13.33 -25.74
C LYS A 298 1.07 -12.29 -26.43
N GLY A 299 2.26 -12.01 -25.90
CA GLY A 299 3.17 -10.99 -26.44
C GLY A 299 2.65 -9.56 -26.35
N GLU A 300 1.69 -9.30 -25.48
CA GLU A 300 1.09 -7.96 -25.29
C GLU A 300 2.11 -6.90 -24.85
N ASN A 301 3.24 -7.36 -24.31
CA ASN A 301 4.33 -6.53 -23.81
C ASN A 301 5.42 -6.21 -24.85
N SER A 302 5.32 -6.77 -26.05
CA SER A 302 6.35 -6.65 -27.10
C SER A 302 6.60 -5.22 -27.59
N VAL A 303 5.62 -4.32 -27.43
CA VAL A 303 5.70 -2.90 -27.84
C VAL A 303 6.22 -1.98 -26.72
N LEU A 304 6.49 -2.51 -25.55
CA LEU A 304 6.97 -1.71 -24.42
C LEU A 304 8.47 -1.40 -24.55
N PRO A 305 8.94 -0.26 -23.99
CA PRO A 305 10.35 0.13 -24.13
C PRO A 305 11.31 -0.91 -23.52
N VAL A 306 12.37 -1.20 -24.26
CA VAL A 306 13.54 -1.95 -23.80
C VAL A 306 14.77 -1.07 -23.81
N MET A 307 15.80 -1.41 -23.05
CA MET A 307 17.03 -0.65 -22.99
C MET A 307 18.25 -1.56 -23.09
N ALA A 308 19.17 -1.22 -24.01
CA ALA A 308 20.45 -1.89 -24.13
C ALA A 308 21.35 -1.58 -22.92
N GLU A 309 22.30 -2.46 -22.64
CA GLU A 309 23.24 -2.30 -21.54
C GLU A 309 24.08 -1.02 -21.65
N ARG A 310 24.53 -0.69 -22.84
CA ARG A 310 25.29 0.55 -23.09
C ARG A 310 24.49 1.81 -22.69
N ASP A 311 23.21 1.87 -23.07
CA ASP A 311 22.35 3.03 -22.82
C ASP A 311 22.01 3.13 -21.33
N PHE A 312 21.82 2.00 -20.66
CA PHE A 312 21.68 1.94 -19.23
C PHE A 312 22.95 2.41 -18.50
N GLY A 313 24.12 1.97 -18.95
CA GLY A 313 25.41 2.45 -18.43
C GLY A 313 25.56 3.97 -18.55
N GLN A 314 25.12 4.58 -19.64
CA GLN A 314 25.10 6.04 -19.81
C GLN A 314 24.14 6.72 -18.83
N ALA A 315 22.95 6.16 -18.60
CA ALA A 315 21.98 6.67 -17.61
C ALA A 315 22.56 6.63 -16.19
N VAL A 316 23.20 5.53 -15.83
CA VAL A 316 23.89 5.37 -14.54
C VAL A 316 25.03 6.37 -14.37
N ALA A 317 25.84 6.57 -15.40
CA ALA A 317 26.92 7.57 -15.38
C ALA A 317 26.39 9.00 -15.23
N ALA A 318 25.24 9.31 -15.85
CA ALA A 318 24.57 10.61 -15.72
C ALA A 318 23.90 10.86 -14.37
N TYR A 319 23.77 9.84 -13.53
CA TYR A 319 23.16 9.97 -12.19
C TYR A 319 23.98 10.80 -11.23
N SER A 320 25.30 10.91 -11.42
CA SER A 320 26.18 11.59 -10.45
C SER A 320 25.54 12.91 -9.97
N ALA A 321 25.35 13.03 -8.65
CA ALA A 321 24.88 14.26 -8.05
C ALA A 321 25.96 15.32 -8.28
N ASN A 322 25.65 16.37 -9.04
CA ASN A 322 26.59 17.47 -9.17
C ASN A 322 26.53 18.38 -7.92
N ALA A 323 27.58 19.17 -7.72
CA ALA A 323 27.70 20.04 -6.55
C ALA A 323 26.50 21.01 -6.39
N TYR A 324 25.91 21.47 -7.49
CA TYR A 324 24.74 22.38 -7.48
C TYR A 324 23.49 21.72 -6.89
N HIS A 325 23.20 20.48 -7.27
CA HIS A 325 22.04 19.75 -6.71
C HIS A 325 22.20 19.56 -5.20
N MET A 326 23.38 19.18 -4.75
CA MET A 326 23.67 18.96 -3.32
C MET A 326 23.64 20.27 -2.53
N TRP A 327 24.20 21.33 -3.07
CA TRP A 327 24.16 22.66 -2.42
C TRP A 327 22.72 23.15 -2.27
N PHE A 328 21.92 23.11 -3.34
CA PHE A 328 20.53 23.52 -3.30
C PHE A 328 19.70 22.67 -2.33
N ALA A 329 19.91 21.35 -2.31
CA ALA A 329 19.26 20.44 -1.38
C ALA A 329 19.56 20.80 0.08
N ARG A 330 20.85 21.09 0.41
CA ARG A 330 21.28 21.52 1.76
C ARG A 330 20.65 22.85 2.15
N LEU A 331 20.63 23.82 1.25
CA LEU A 331 20.01 25.12 1.50
C LEU A 331 18.51 24.97 1.79
N LEU A 332 17.78 24.24 0.94
CA LEU A 332 16.37 23.98 1.11
C LEU A 332 16.09 23.22 2.41
N GLU A 333 16.90 22.21 2.72
CA GLU A 333 16.77 21.44 3.96
C GLU A 333 17.01 22.32 5.20
N SER A 334 18.04 23.16 5.18
CA SER A 334 18.31 24.11 6.27
C SER A 334 17.14 25.05 6.49
N THR A 335 16.61 25.65 5.42
CA THR A 335 15.44 26.55 5.50
C THR A 335 14.20 25.81 6.05
N CYS A 336 13.93 24.62 5.54
CA CYS A 336 12.82 23.80 6.03
C CYS A 336 12.97 23.39 7.50
N ARG A 337 14.20 23.10 7.95
CA ARG A 337 14.50 22.78 9.36
C ARG A 337 14.25 23.97 10.28
N MET A 338 14.57 25.19 9.86
CA MET A 338 14.25 26.41 10.62
C MET A 338 12.75 26.59 10.81
N ILE A 339 11.93 26.30 9.77
CA ILE A 339 10.48 26.51 9.80
C ILE A 339 9.75 25.39 10.55
N TRP A 340 10.11 24.12 10.31
CA TRP A 340 9.34 22.96 10.78
C TRP A 340 10.11 22.04 11.75
N GLY A 341 11.30 22.46 12.18
CA GLY A 341 12.18 21.68 13.05
C GLY A 341 12.91 20.54 12.33
N PRO A 342 13.89 19.88 13.00
CA PRO A 342 14.86 19.01 12.35
C PRO A 342 14.21 17.81 11.61
N LYS A 343 13.30 17.05 12.26
CA LYS A 343 12.68 15.86 11.65
C LYS A 343 11.67 16.20 10.57
N ARG A 344 10.83 17.22 10.77
CA ARG A 344 9.80 17.62 9.81
C ARG A 344 10.39 18.39 8.63
N GLY A 345 11.42 19.20 8.87
CA GLY A 345 12.08 20.00 7.85
C GLY A 345 12.70 19.15 6.73
N ILE A 346 13.40 18.06 7.07
CA ILE A 346 13.95 17.13 6.07
C ILE A 346 12.82 16.54 5.19
N ARG A 347 11.72 16.12 5.80
CA ARG A 347 10.58 15.58 5.07
C ARG A 347 9.91 16.63 4.17
N ALA A 348 9.83 17.87 4.65
CA ALA A 348 9.29 18.99 3.89
C ALA A 348 10.16 19.30 2.67
N ALA A 349 11.48 19.40 2.84
CA ALA A 349 12.42 19.66 1.75
C ALA A 349 12.33 18.57 0.65
N ARG A 350 12.36 17.29 1.03
CA ARG A 350 12.16 16.16 0.11
C ARG A 350 10.81 16.25 -0.62
N ARG A 351 9.74 16.56 0.12
CA ARG A 351 8.41 16.69 -0.47
C ARG A 351 8.32 17.86 -1.46
N ILE A 352 8.91 19.00 -1.15
CA ILE A 352 8.97 20.16 -2.05
C ILE A 352 9.67 19.79 -3.35
N VAL A 353 10.87 19.21 -3.30
CA VAL A 353 11.61 18.80 -4.50
C VAL A 353 10.82 17.78 -5.31
N TYR A 354 10.21 16.80 -4.64
CA TYR A 354 9.37 15.82 -5.32
C TYR A 354 8.16 16.46 -5.99
N GLU A 355 7.45 17.37 -5.30
CA GLU A 355 6.28 18.06 -5.83
C GLU A 355 6.60 18.90 -7.07
N PHE A 356 7.75 19.59 -7.07
CA PHE A 356 8.22 20.30 -8.27
C PHE A 356 8.64 19.33 -9.36
N SER A 357 9.42 18.30 -9.02
CA SER A 357 9.95 17.37 -10.01
C SER A 357 8.83 16.70 -10.82
N TRP A 358 7.85 16.05 -10.18
CA TRP A 358 6.82 15.34 -10.95
C TRP A 358 5.92 16.29 -11.77
N ARG A 359 5.75 17.57 -11.36
CA ARG A 359 4.96 18.55 -12.13
C ARG A 359 5.70 19.05 -13.37
N PHE A 360 6.98 19.29 -13.26
CA PHE A 360 7.79 19.90 -14.33
C PHE A 360 8.57 18.88 -15.14
N MET A 361 9.20 17.91 -14.50
CA MET A 361 9.98 16.87 -15.16
C MET A 361 9.15 15.67 -15.58
N LYS A 362 7.92 15.51 -15.03
CA LYS A 362 7.00 14.41 -15.38
C LYS A 362 7.71 13.05 -15.29
N LYS A 363 7.77 12.30 -16.40
CA LYS A 363 8.41 10.98 -16.49
C LYS A 363 9.88 10.99 -16.06
N LYS A 364 10.63 12.07 -16.30
CA LYS A 364 12.04 12.18 -15.91
C LYS A 364 12.24 12.12 -14.39
N THR A 365 11.22 12.42 -13.58
CA THR A 365 11.29 12.26 -12.12
C THR A 365 11.62 10.82 -11.70
N TYR A 366 11.21 9.86 -12.51
CA TYR A 366 11.31 8.40 -12.25
C TYR A 366 12.43 7.75 -13.07
N THR A 367 13.48 8.49 -13.32
CA THR A 367 14.66 8.08 -14.08
C THR A 367 15.92 8.40 -13.30
N ALA A 368 17.07 7.89 -13.75
CA ALA A 368 18.38 8.25 -13.21
C ALA A 368 18.64 9.77 -13.21
N SER A 369 17.97 10.52 -14.09
CA SER A 369 18.07 11.98 -14.16
C SER A 369 17.12 12.73 -13.22
N GLY A 370 16.30 12.04 -12.43
CA GLY A 370 15.30 12.65 -11.56
C GLY A 370 15.88 13.47 -10.42
N TRP A 371 15.36 14.67 -10.21
CA TRP A 371 15.81 15.57 -9.13
C TRP A 371 15.71 14.97 -7.73
N PRO A 372 14.60 14.28 -7.35
CA PRO A 372 14.49 13.76 -5.99
C PRO A 372 15.63 12.80 -5.62
N GLY A 373 15.96 11.87 -6.53
CA GLY A 373 17.06 10.93 -6.30
C GLY A 373 18.43 11.59 -6.29
N LYS A 374 18.65 12.62 -7.13
CA LYS A 374 19.92 13.36 -7.17
C LYS A 374 20.12 14.29 -5.99
N MET A 375 19.06 14.94 -5.51
CA MET A 375 19.13 15.91 -4.40
C MET A 375 19.11 15.23 -3.02
N PHE A 376 18.40 14.12 -2.92
CA PHE A 376 18.30 13.34 -1.69
C PHE A 376 18.65 11.87 -1.99
N PRO A 377 19.94 11.57 -2.19
CA PRO A 377 20.39 10.28 -2.70
C PRO A 377 20.15 9.11 -1.75
N THR A 378 19.99 9.36 -0.46
CA THR A 378 19.69 8.29 0.50
C THR A 378 18.23 7.89 0.42
N VAL A 379 17.99 6.60 0.22
CA VAL A 379 16.66 5.98 0.12
C VAL A 379 15.83 6.17 1.39
#